data_7c31783e9c5dba5b43b8300aa899ecc7
#
_entry.id   7c31783e9c5dba5b43b8300aa899ecc7
#
_cell.length_a   1.000
_cell.length_b   1.000
_cell.length_c   1.000
_cell.angle_alpha   90.00
_cell.angle_beta   90.00
_cell.angle_gamma   90.00
#
_symmetry.space_group_name_H-M   'P 1'
#
loop_
_entity.id
_entity.type
_entity.pdbx_description
1 polymer ?
#
loop_
_entity_poly.entity_id
_entity_poly.type
_entity_poly.pdbx_seq_one_letter_code
_entity_poly.pdbx_strand_id
1 'polypeptide(L)'
;VQRRVNSVIELFTARKRLSSVVGQQKDQLLKQAKRILRLNMGMIESLSTAIEFRSGESGEHIRKIHDITKLFLENSPLGRDFSTEEIEHISLAAIMHDVGKISIPDAILSKPGRLTPEEFEIMKTHTTQGGQLLERIPQMRELPFFTYAYDIAKYHHERWDGRGYPEGRKGDDIPLWAQIVSIACLLYTSPSPRD
;
A
#
# COMPACT_ATOMS: atom_id res chain seq x y z
N VAL A 1 -63.52 -15.76 5.71
CA VAL A 1 -62.33 -16.65 5.93
C VAL A 1 -61.45 -16.68 4.69
N GLN A 2 -61.97 -16.98 3.50
CA GLN A 2 -61.19 -17.16 2.25
C GLN A 2 -60.35 -15.93 1.86
N ARG A 3 -60.91 -14.69 1.97
CA ARG A 3 -60.17 -13.45 1.67
C ARG A 3 -58.95 -13.26 2.59
N ARG A 4 -59.06 -13.58 3.89
CA ARG A 4 -57.94 -13.48 4.85
C ARG A 4 -56.85 -14.49 4.54
N VAL A 5 -57.23 -15.72 4.17
CA VAL A 5 -56.27 -16.76 3.79
C VAL A 5 -55.49 -16.35 2.53
N ASN A 6 -56.19 -15.86 1.50
CA ASN A 6 -55.54 -15.39 0.27
C ASN A 6 -54.57 -14.23 0.54
N SER A 7 -54.96 -13.23 1.35
CA SER A 7 -54.06 -12.12 1.72
C SER A 7 -52.80 -12.59 2.47
N VAL A 8 -52.92 -13.59 3.34
CA VAL A 8 -51.74 -14.16 4.05
C VAL A 8 -50.83 -14.87 3.08
N ILE A 9 -51.38 -15.65 2.13
CA ILE A 9 -50.58 -16.34 1.10
C ILE A 9 -49.85 -15.32 0.20
N GLU A 10 -50.54 -14.25 -0.23
CA GLU A 10 -49.96 -13.18 -1.03
C GLU A 10 -48.81 -12.49 -0.28
N LEU A 11 -49.00 -12.13 0.98
CA LEU A 11 -47.97 -11.52 1.82
C LEU A 11 -46.78 -12.45 2.00
N PHE A 12 -46.98 -13.72 2.26
CA PHE A 12 -45.91 -14.70 2.40
C PHE A 12 -45.12 -14.84 1.09
N THR A 13 -45.82 -14.91 -0.04
CA THR A 13 -45.21 -15.02 -1.35
C THR A 13 -44.39 -13.76 -1.72
N ALA A 14 -44.97 -12.56 -1.46
CA ALA A 14 -44.29 -11.29 -1.65
C ALA A 14 -43.03 -11.17 -0.77
N ARG A 15 -43.13 -11.55 0.52
CA ARG A 15 -41.98 -11.58 1.44
C ARG A 15 -40.86 -12.49 0.94
N LYS A 16 -41.20 -13.70 0.47
CA LYS A 16 -40.23 -14.65 -0.07
C LYS A 16 -39.54 -14.11 -1.32
N ARG A 17 -40.29 -13.48 -2.23
CA ARG A 17 -39.74 -12.83 -3.42
C ARG A 17 -38.82 -11.67 -3.04
N LEU A 18 -39.24 -10.81 -2.12
CA LEU A 18 -38.43 -9.68 -1.65
C LEU A 18 -37.13 -10.16 -1.01
N SER A 19 -37.17 -11.17 -0.16
CA SER A 19 -35.98 -11.76 0.46
C SER A 19 -35.03 -12.32 -0.59
N SER A 20 -35.50 -12.97 -1.64
CA SER A 20 -34.67 -13.46 -2.75
C SER A 20 -34.01 -12.31 -3.52
N VAL A 21 -34.78 -11.26 -3.84
CA VAL A 21 -34.25 -10.08 -4.57
C VAL A 21 -33.19 -9.37 -3.72
N VAL A 22 -33.46 -9.16 -2.43
CA VAL A 22 -32.48 -8.55 -1.49
C VAL A 22 -31.20 -9.37 -1.41
N GLY A 23 -31.32 -10.71 -1.33
CA GLY A 23 -30.17 -11.60 -1.35
C GLY A 23 -29.33 -11.45 -2.63
N GLN A 24 -29.99 -11.47 -3.79
CA GLN A 24 -29.31 -11.28 -5.08
C GLN A 24 -28.63 -9.91 -5.21
N GLN A 25 -29.31 -8.84 -4.77
CA GLN A 25 -28.74 -7.50 -4.77
C GLN A 25 -27.50 -7.39 -3.87
N LYS A 26 -27.56 -7.98 -2.65
CA LYS A 26 -26.43 -8.03 -1.73
C LYS A 26 -25.21 -8.73 -2.37
N ASP A 27 -25.42 -9.87 -2.98
CA ASP A 27 -24.36 -10.61 -3.65
C ASP A 27 -23.75 -9.83 -4.82
N GLN A 28 -24.61 -9.13 -5.58
CA GLN A 28 -24.17 -8.27 -6.68
C GLN A 28 -23.34 -7.08 -6.18
N LEU A 29 -23.77 -6.42 -5.11
CA LEU A 29 -23.02 -5.32 -4.48
C LEU A 29 -21.67 -5.80 -3.96
N LEU A 30 -21.61 -6.96 -3.30
CA LEU A 30 -20.35 -7.54 -2.85
C LEU A 30 -19.39 -7.83 -4.01
N LYS A 31 -19.90 -8.37 -5.13
CA LYS A 31 -19.08 -8.59 -6.33
C LYS A 31 -18.56 -7.28 -6.94
N GLN A 32 -19.41 -6.25 -6.98
CA GLN A 32 -19.01 -4.93 -7.47
C GLN A 32 -17.96 -4.28 -6.57
N ALA A 33 -18.16 -4.31 -5.24
CA ALA A 33 -17.19 -3.78 -4.28
C ALA A 33 -15.82 -4.47 -4.42
N LYS A 34 -15.78 -5.81 -4.49
CA LYS A 34 -14.54 -6.56 -4.72
C LYS A 34 -13.87 -6.23 -6.07
N ARG A 35 -14.67 -5.95 -7.11
CA ARG A 35 -14.14 -5.53 -8.41
C ARG A 35 -13.50 -4.15 -8.34
N ILE A 36 -14.17 -3.20 -7.70
CA ILE A 36 -13.67 -1.83 -7.52
C ILE A 36 -12.36 -1.85 -6.74
N LEU A 37 -12.30 -2.57 -5.62
CA LEU A 37 -11.06 -2.73 -4.85
C LEU A 37 -9.93 -3.26 -5.70
N ARG A 38 -10.16 -4.31 -6.48
CA ARG A 38 -9.16 -4.92 -7.36
C ARG A 38 -8.66 -3.96 -8.44
N LEU A 39 -9.56 -3.15 -9.01
CA LEU A 39 -9.19 -2.13 -9.99
C LEU A 39 -8.35 -1.02 -9.37
N ASN A 40 -8.73 -0.55 -8.17
CA ASN A 40 -7.97 0.46 -7.44
C ASN A 40 -6.56 -0.03 -7.09
N MET A 41 -6.42 -1.28 -6.63
CA MET A 41 -5.11 -1.89 -6.37
C MET A 41 -4.25 -1.94 -7.64
N GLY A 42 -4.82 -2.39 -8.76
CA GLY A 42 -4.12 -2.40 -10.04
C GLY A 42 -3.70 -1.00 -10.54
N MET A 43 -4.49 0.03 -10.23
CA MET A 43 -4.12 1.42 -10.53
C MET A 43 -2.95 1.90 -9.67
N ILE A 44 -2.96 1.62 -8.37
CA ILE A 44 -1.84 1.94 -7.46
C ILE A 44 -0.57 1.25 -7.94
N GLU A 45 -0.63 -0.05 -8.20
CA GLU A 45 0.50 -0.84 -8.72
C GLU A 45 1.04 -0.26 -10.03
N SER A 46 0.15 0.10 -10.96
CA SER A 46 0.54 0.67 -12.25
C SER A 46 1.21 2.03 -12.12
N LEU A 47 0.70 2.90 -11.24
CA LEU A 47 1.30 4.21 -10.98
C LEU A 47 2.66 4.10 -10.32
N SER A 48 2.80 3.25 -9.29
CA SER A 48 4.07 2.98 -8.63
C SER A 48 5.09 2.39 -9.61
N THR A 49 4.66 1.43 -10.46
CA THR A 49 5.50 0.88 -11.54
C THR A 49 5.98 1.97 -12.51
N ALA A 50 5.09 2.89 -12.92
CA ALA A 50 5.46 3.98 -13.81
C ALA A 50 6.50 4.93 -13.19
N ILE A 51 6.43 5.15 -11.87
CA ILE A 51 7.40 5.98 -11.13
C ILE A 51 8.76 5.26 -11.06
N GLU A 52 8.78 3.97 -10.74
CA GLU A 52 10.01 3.19 -10.65
C GLU A 52 10.66 2.95 -12.01
N PHE A 53 9.86 2.84 -13.07
CA PHE A 53 10.40 2.76 -14.43
C PHE A 53 11.29 3.95 -14.80
N ARG A 54 11.01 5.16 -14.25
CA ARG A 54 11.87 6.34 -14.41
C ARG A 54 13.26 6.16 -13.74
N SER A 55 13.35 5.39 -12.65
CA SER A 55 14.61 5.06 -11.97
C SER A 55 15.35 3.86 -12.57
N GLY A 56 14.79 3.26 -13.62
CA GLY A 56 15.37 2.07 -14.28
C GLY A 56 15.04 0.76 -13.54
N GLU A 57 14.12 0.79 -12.59
CA GLU A 57 13.64 -0.39 -11.89
C GLU A 57 12.46 -1.03 -12.62
N SER A 58 12.27 -2.34 -12.45
CA SER A 58 11.19 -3.07 -13.11
C SER A 58 9.96 -3.15 -12.21
N GLY A 59 8.76 -3.23 -12.81
CA GLY A 59 7.53 -3.48 -12.04
C GLY A 59 7.53 -4.81 -11.26
N GLU A 60 8.49 -5.69 -11.52
CA GLU A 60 8.73 -6.89 -10.73
C GLU A 60 9.26 -6.56 -9.32
N HIS A 61 10.03 -5.47 -9.19
CA HIS A 61 10.52 -4.96 -7.91
C HIS A 61 9.36 -4.70 -6.94
N ILE A 62 8.37 -3.93 -7.36
CA ILE A 62 7.19 -3.56 -6.56
C ILE A 62 6.46 -4.79 -6.03
N ARG A 63 6.21 -5.77 -6.92
CA ARG A 63 5.53 -7.00 -6.53
C ARG A 63 6.32 -7.79 -5.51
N LYS A 64 7.63 -7.88 -5.68
CA LYS A 64 8.49 -8.59 -4.74
C LYS A 64 8.55 -7.90 -3.38
N ILE A 65 8.59 -6.57 -3.32
CA ILE A 65 8.51 -5.83 -2.04
C ILE A 65 7.17 -6.13 -1.33
N HIS A 66 6.06 -6.09 -2.06
CA HIS A 66 4.74 -6.50 -1.54
C HIS A 66 4.78 -7.92 -0.97
N ASP A 67 5.23 -8.90 -1.77
CA ASP A 67 5.20 -10.32 -1.42
C ASP A 67 6.14 -10.65 -0.26
N ILE A 68 7.34 -10.06 -0.23
CA ILE A 68 8.30 -10.22 0.87
C ILE A 68 7.74 -9.61 2.14
N THR A 69 7.18 -8.40 2.08
CA THR A 69 6.54 -7.75 3.24
C THR A 69 5.44 -8.62 3.82
N LYS A 70 4.56 -9.15 2.96
CA LYS A 70 3.49 -10.06 3.34
C LYS A 70 4.02 -11.34 3.97
N LEU A 71 5.01 -11.97 3.32
CA LEU A 71 5.66 -13.19 3.81
C LEU A 71 6.24 -13.00 5.22
N PHE A 72 6.92 -11.88 5.47
CA PHE A 72 7.45 -11.55 6.79
C PHE A 72 6.34 -11.41 7.83
N LEU A 73 5.29 -10.66 7.52
CA LEU A 73 4.18 -10.45 8.44
C LEU A 73 3.41 -11.75 8.73
N GLU A 74 3.21 -12.62 7.74
CA GLU A 74 2.48 -13.88 7.93
C GLU A 74 3.28 -14.95 8.65
N ASN A 75 4.62 -14.98 8.50
CA ASN A 75 5.44 -16.12 8.91
C ASN A 75 6.50 -15.80 9.98
N SER A 76 6.51 -14.58 10.53
CA SER A 76 7.45 -14.21 11.57
C SER A 76 6.75 -13.69 12.83
N PRO A 77 7.45 -13.60 13.97
CA PRO A 77 6.92 -12.96 15.17
C PRO A 77 6.50 -11.51 14.99
N LEU A 78 7.01 -10.82 13.97
CA LEU A 78 6.75 -9.39 13.70
C LEU A 78 5.29 -9.12 13.30
N GLY A 79 4.60 -10.11 12.76
CA GLY A 79 3.22 -9.96 12.33
C GLY A 79 2.18 -10.44 13.34
N ARG A 80 2.57 -10.92 14.53
CA ARG A 80 1.66 -11.54 15.50
C ARG A 80 0.53 -10.63 15.99
N ASP A 81 0.81 -9.33 16.07
CA ASP A 81 -0.13 -8.35 16.60
C ASP A 81 -1.02 -7.72 15.49
N PHE A 82 -0.85 -8.14 14.24
CA PHE A 82 -1.65 -7.66 13.11
C PHE A 82 -2.70 -8.68 12.69
N SER A 83 -3.90 -8.21 12.44
CA SER A 83 -4.95 -8.99 11.78
C SER A 83 -4.59 -9.28 10.32
N THR A 84 -5.22 -10.28 9.72
CA THR A 84 -5.04 -10.59 8.29
C THR A 84 -5.35 -9.37 7.40
N GLU A 85 -6.32 -8.55 7.77
CA GLU A 85 -6.68 -7.34 7.03
C GLU A 85 -5.58 -6.27 7.13
N GLU A 86 -4.99 -6.07 8.30
CA GLU A 86 -3.87 -5.15 8.48
C GLU A 86 -2.62 -5.62 7.73
N ILE A 87 -2.33 -6.92 7.71
CA ILE A 87 -1.24 -7.49 6.91
C ILE A 87 -1.43 -7.18 5.41
N GLU A 88 -2.64 -7.36 4.89
CA GLU A 88 -2.95 -6.98 3.50
C GLU A 88 -2.77 -5.47 3.27
N HIS A 89 -3.21 -4.63 4.21
CA HIS A 89 -3.06 -3.18 4.14
C HIS A 89 -1.59 -2.75 4.16
N ILE A 90 -0.77 -3.31 5.05
CA ILE A 90 0.67 -3.01 5.13
C ILE A 90 1.38 -3.46 3.85
N SER A 91 1.08 -4.67 3.36
CA SER A 91 1.68 -5.21 2.15
C SER A 91 1.33 -4.37 0.92
N LEU A 92 0.07 -3.90 0.82
CA LEU A 92 -0.35 -2.97 -0.21
C LEU A 92 0.35 -1.61 -0.09
N ALA A 93 0.49 -1.10 1.13
CA ALA A 93 1.16 0.16 1.40
C ALA A 93 2.65 0.12 1.01
N ALA A 94 3.30 -1.03 1.13
CA ALA A 94 4.70 -1.24 0.74
C ALA A 94 4.97 -0.92 -0.74
N ILE A 95 3.97 -1.09 -1.62
CA ILE A 95 4.05 -0.72 -3.05
C ILE A 95 4.33 0.78 -3.24
N MET A 96 3.97 1.60 -2.27
CA MET A 96 4.04 3.06 -2.36
C MET A 96 5.29 3.66 -1.69
N HIS A 97 6.25 2.83 -1.24
CA HIS A 97 7.43 3.31 -0.51
C HIS A 97 8.18 4.41 -1.26
N ASP A 98 8.31 4.28 -2.55
CA ASP A 98 9.07 5.14 -3.46
C ASP A 98 8.22 6.14 -4.27
N VAL A 99 6.94 6.32 -3.90
CA VAL A 99 6.02 7.21 -4.64
C VAL A 99 6.56 8.64 -4.77
N GLY A 100 7.38 9.09 -3.82
CA GLY A 100 7.99 10.42 -3.83
C GLY A 100 9.11 10.60 -4.85
N LYS A 101 9.63 9.54 -5.47
CA LYS A 101 10.58 9.62 -6.60
C LYS A 101 10.03 10.42 -7.78
N ILE A 102 8.69 10.57 -7.86
CA ILE A 102 8.06 11.44 -8.87
C ILE A 102 8.55 12.89 -8.80
N SER A 103 8.97 13.36 -7.64
CA SER A 103 9.45 14.73 -7.41
C SER A 103 10.94 14.92 -7.69
N ILE A 104 11.68 13.82 -7.89
CA ILE A 104 13.12 13.88 -8.11
C ILE A 104 13.43 14.21 -9.58
N PRO A 105 14.32 15.18 -9.87
CA PRO A 105 14.72 15.50 -11.23
C PRO A 105 15.35 14.31 -11.94
N ASP A 106 15.01 14.10 -13.23
CA ASP A 106 15.56 12.99 -14.02
C ASP A 106 17.08 12.99 -14.10
N ALA A 107 17.71 14.18 -14.10
CA ALA A 107 19.17 14.31 -14.08
C ALA A 107 19.84 13.64 -12.85
N ILE A 108 19.11 13.54 -11.74
CA ILE A 108 19.56 12.88 -10.51
C ILE A 108 19.06 11.44 -10.48
N LEU A 109 17.76 11.25 -10.74
CA LEU A 109 17.10 9.95 -10.63
C LEU A 109 17.71 8.90 -11.59
N SER A 110 18.02 9.32 -12.83
CA SER A 110 18.55 8.43 -13.88
C SER A 110 20.05 8.64 -14.12
N LYS A 111 20.78 9.31 -13.21
CA LYS A 111 22.20 9.60 -13.37
C LYS A 111 23.00 8.31 -13.50
N PRO A 112 23.81 8.14 -14.55
CA PRO A 112 24.72 7.02 -14.64
C PRO A 112 25.89 7.20 -13.63
N GLY A 113 26.03 6.30 -12.67
CA GLY A 113 27.08 6.31 -11.67
C GLY A 113 26.65 6.87 -10.32
N ARG A 114 27.62 7.20 -9.48
CA ARG A 114 27.38 7.68 -8.11
C ARG A 114 26.85 9.11 -8.08
N LEU A 115 25.93 9.37 -7.17
CA LEU A 115 25.46 10.71 -6.85
C LEU A 115 26.54 11.48 -6.08
N THR A 116 26.63 12.80 -6.30
CA THR A 116 27.41 13.67 -5.40
C THR A 116 26.72 13.77 -4.05
N PRO A 117 27.40 14.25 -2.98
CA PRO A 117 26.72 14.48 -1.70
C PRO A 117 25.49 15.38 -1.81
N GLU A 118 25.55 16.44 -2.62
CA GLU A 118 24.47 17.38 -2.83
C GLU A 118 23.27 16.72 -3.58
N GLU A 119 23.58 15.93 -4.60
CA GLU A 119 22.57 15.18 -5.35
C GLU A 119 21.92 14.11 -4.46
N PHE A 120 22.69 13.49 -3.58
CA PHE A 120 22.16 12.51 -2.63
C PHE A 120 21.22 13.16 -1.61
N GLU A 121 21.52 14.40 -1.14
CA GLU A 121 20.59 15.16 -0.31
C GLU A 121 19.25 15.41 -1.03
N ILE A 122 19.28 15.71 -2.33
CA ILE A 122 18.07 15.86 -3.14
C ILE A 122 17.36 14.49 -3.27
N MET A 123 18.10 13.41 -3.54
CA MET A 123 17.53 12.05 -3.63
C MET A 123 16.78 11.68 -2.34
N LYS A 124 17.36 11.94 -1.18
CA LYS A 124 16.71 11.64 0.12
C LYS A 124 15.34 12.31 0.30
N THR A 125 15.11 13.43 -0.38
CA THR A 125 13.83 14.14 -0.27
C THR A 125 12.63 13.32 -0.80
N HIS A 126 12.84 12.24 -1.57
CA HIS A 126 11.73 11.40 -2.04
C HIS A 126 10.90 10.87 -0.87
N THR A 127 11.52 10.58 0.28
CA THR A 127 10.83 10.08 1.46
C THR A 127 9.82 11.10 2.00
N THR A 128 10.26 12.34 2.24
CA THR A 128 9.39 13.42 2.71
C THR A 128 8.39 13.86 1.65
N GLN A 129 8.78 13.92 0.40
CA GLN A 129 7.89 14.24 -0.73
C GLN A 129 6.83 13.16 -0.94
N GLY A 130 7.18 11.88 -0.73
CA GLY A 130 6.23 10.77 -0.78
C GLY A 130 5.14 10.90 0.28
N GLY A 131 5.52 11.10 1.55
CA GLY A 131 4.58 11.34 2.63
C GLY A 131 3.67 12.55 2.35
N GLN A 132 4.25 13.68 1.94
CA GLN A 132 3.49 14.88 1.60
C GLN A 132 2.53 14.68 0.42
N LEU A 133 2.93 13.93 -0.60
CA LEU A 133 2.09 13.61 -1.75
C LEU A 133 0.84 12.85 -1.30
N LEU A 134 1.02 11.79 -0.51
CA LEU A 134 -0.08 10.99 0.02
C LEU A 134 -1.00 11.83 0.92
N GLU A 135 -0.43 12.69 1.74
CA GLU A 135 -1.18 13.56 2.63
C GLU A 135 -2.02 14.61 1.90
N ARG A 136 -1.58 15.09 0.73
CA ARG A 136 -2.30 16.08 -0.09
C ARG A 136 -3.52 15.53 -0.81
N ILE A 137 -3.69 14.21 -0.88
CA ILE A 137 -4.82 13.56 -1.54
C ILE A 137 -5.89 13.24 -0.48
N PRO A 138 -7.01 14.01 -0.39
CA PRO A 138 -8.00 13.81 0.66
C PRO A 138 -8.55 12.38 0.70
N GLN A 139 -8.78 11.78 -0.46
CA GLN A 139 -9.30 10.42 -0.58
C GLN A 139 -8.33 9.35 -0.03
N MET A 140 -7.02 9.61 -0.07
CA MET A 140 -6.02 8.71 0.52
C MET A 140 -6.14 8.66 2.04
N ARG A 141 -6.40 9.81 2.68
CA ARG A 141 -6.53 9.91 4.15
C ARG A 141 -7.72 9.11 4.70
N GLU A 142 -8.73 8.87 3.89
CA GLU A 142 -9.92 8.09 4.25
C GLU A 142 -9.69 6.58 4.13
N LEU A 143 -8.58 6.16 3.52
CA LEU A 143 -8.30 4.74 3.31
C LEU A 143 -7.72 4.10 4.59
N PRO A 144 -8.14 2.86 4.93
CA PRO A 144 -7.67 2.17 6.13
C PRO A 144 -6.15 1.99 6.17
N PHE A 145 -5.49 1.92 5.00
CA PHE A 145 -4.05 1.73 4.90
C PHE A 145 -3.25 3.04 4.81
N PHE A 146 -3.89 4.22 4.93
CA PHE A 146 -3.21 5.52 4.77
C PHE A 146 -2.02 5.69 5.71
N THR A 147 -2.19 5.39 6.99
CA THR A 147 -1.13 5.52 8.00
C THR A 147 0.08 4.66 7.62
N TYR A 148 -0.16 3.42 7.20
CA TYR A 148 0.90 2.52 6.74
C TYR A 148 1.62 3.08 5.51
N ALA A 149 0.88 3.56 4.51
CA ALA A 149 1.45 4.10 3.28
C ALA A 149 2.27 5.38 3.55
N TYR A 150 1.76 6.29 4.38
CA TYR A 150 2.46 7.51 4.77
C TYR A 150 3.77 7.19 5.49
N ASP A 151 3.71 6.35 6.51
CA ASP A 151 4.87 6.01 7.32
C ASP A 151 5.92 5.24 6.51
N ILE A 152 5.50 4.29 5.68
CA ILE A 152 6.40 3.53 4.80
C ILE A 152 7.06 4.48 3.81
N ALA A 153 6.31 5.32 3.10
CA ALA A 153 6.89 6.27 2.14
C ALA A 153 7.89 7.21 2.82
N LYS A 154 7.64 7.61 4.06
CA LYS A 154 8.47 8.57 4.78
C LYS A 154 9.66 7.93 5.49
N TYR A 155 9.52 6.70 6.03
CA TYR A 155 10.48 6.16 7.01
C TYR A 155 11.17 4.86 6.57
N HIS A 156 10.94 4.33 5.37
CA HIS A 156 11.55 3.07 4.93
C HIS A 156 13.09 3.15 4.77
N HIS A 157 13.67 4.34 4.75
CA HIS A 157 15.13 4.58 4.79
C HIS A 157 15.65 4.94 6.18
N GLU A 158 14.80 4.94 7.21
CA GLU A 158 15.30 5.03 8.58
C GLU A 158 16.04 3.75 8.96
N ARG A 159 17.01 3.89 9.85
CA ARG A 159 17.88 2.79 10.27
C ARG A 159 17.82 2.62 11.78
N TRP A 160 17.85 1.38 12.20
CA TRP A 160 17.84 1.03 13.63
C TRP A 160 18.89 1.78 14.45
N ASP A 161 20.04 2.07 13.85
CA ASP A 161 21.15 2.79 14.48
C ASP A 161 20.99 4.33 14.49
N GLY A 162 19.90 4.86 13.91
CA GLY A 162 19.62 6.29 13.81
C GLY A 162 20.43 7.02 12.73
N ARG A 163 21.14 6.29 11.84
CA ARG A 163 21.89 6.88 10.72
C ARG A 163 21.09 6.91 9.41
N GLY A 164 19.80 6.64 9.51
CA GLY A 164 18.88 6.72 8.40
C GLY A 164 18.39 8.14 8.12
N TYR A 165 17.42 8.25 7.26
CA TYR A 165 16.77 9.51 6.91
C TYR A 165 15.26 9.27 6.72
N PRO A 166 14.40 10.30 6.80
CA PRO A 166 14.70 11.74 6.80
C PRO A 166 14.91 12.37 8.19
N GLU A 167 14.51 11.71 9.27
CA GLU A 167 14.50 12.27 10.62
C GLU A 167 15.60 11.71 11.53
N GLY A 168 16.27 10.63 11.11
CA GLY A 168 17.26 9.92 11.92
C GLY A 168 16.64 9.20 13.11
N ARG A 169 15.45 8.64 12.95
CA ARG A 169 14.75 7.85 13.97
C ARG A 169 15.55 6.63 14.33
N LYS A 170 15.41 6.17 15.57
CA LYS A 170 16.21 5.07 16.11
C LYS A 170 15.33 4.03 16.80
N GLY A 171 15.67 2.77 16.57
CA GLY A 171 15.02 1.65 17.27
C GLY A 171 13.51 1.65 17.07
N ASP A 172 12.77 1.55 18.16
CA ASP A 172 11.30 1.45 18.15
C ASP A 172 10.57 2.76 17.81
N ASP A 173 11.29 3.89 17.66
CA ASP A 173 10.71 5.13 17.14
C ASP A 173 10.38 5.02 15.64
N ILE A 174 10.96 4.03 14.95
CA ILE A 174 10.66 3.73 13.55
C ILE A 174 9.42 2.84 13.52
N PRO A 175 8.34 3.19 12.81
CA PRO A 175 7.18 2.33 12.69
C PRO A 175 7.55 0.93 12.20
N LEU A 176 7.04 -0.12 12.86
CA LEU A 176 7.41 -1.51 12.57
C LEU A 176 7.22 -1.89 11.10
N TRP A 177 6.14 -1.44 10.50
CA TRP A 177 5.88 -1.69 9.07
C TRP A 177 6.90 -1.01 8.15
N ALA A 178 7.44 0.16 8.51
CA ALA A 178 8.51 0.79 7.77
C ALA A 178 9.83 0.03 7.90
N GLN A 179 10.12 -0.51 9.11
CA GLN A 179 11.28 -1.39 9.33
C GLN A 179 11.20 -2.65 8.46
N ILE A 180 10.01 -3.29 8.39
CA ILE A 180 9.80 -4.50 7.60
C ILE A 180 10.00 -4.21 6.10
N VAL A 181 9.47 -3.10 5.60
CA VAL A 181 9.68 -2.71 4.19
C VAL A 181 11.15 -2.38 3.92
N SER A 182 11.84 -1.72 4.84
CA SER A 182 13.30 -1.49 4.73
C SER A 182 14.06 -2.82 4.56
N ILE A 183 13.71 -3.85 5.35
CA ILE A 183 14.31 -5.19 5.23
C ILE A 183 13.95 -5.81 3.86
N ALA A 184 12.70 -5.70 3.42
CA ALA A 184 12.26 -6.23 2.13
C ALA A 184 13.05 -5.59 0.96
N CYS A 185 13.25 -4.28 1.01
CA CYS A 185 14.07 -3.56 0.03
C CYS A 185 15.52 -4.06 0.03
N LEU A 186 16.15 -4.21 1.20
CA LEU A 186 17.52 -4.72 1.32
C LEU A 186 17.69 -6.14 0.80
N LEU A 187 16.69 -7.01 0.99
CA LEU A 187 16.74 -8.40 0.52
C LEU A 187 16.58 -8.51 -0.99
N TYR A 188 15.83 -7.58 -1.58
CA TYR A 188 15.58 -7.60 -3.01
C TYR A 188 16.65 -6.86 -3.80
N THR A 189 17.04 -5.69 -3.34
CA THR A 189 18.15 -4.96 -3.96
C THR A 189 19.46 -5.64 -3.58
N SER A 190 19.98 -6.47 -4.48
CA SER A 190 21.43 -6.66 -4.55
C SER A 190 22.06 -5.26 -4.52
N PRO A 191 23.18 -5.03 -3.80
CA PRO A 191 23.70 -3.69 -3.58
C PRO A 191 23.75 -2.94 -4.90
N SER A 192 22.85 -1.99 -5.07
CA SER A 192 22.91 -1.06 -6.18
C SER A 192 24.20 -0.30 -6.03
N PRO A 193 25.01 -0.15 -7.10
CA PRO A 193 26.22 0.68 -7.02
C PRO A 193 25.91 2.15 -6.69
N ARG A 194 24.63 2.49 -6.46
CA ARG A 194 24.13 3.87 -6.27
C ARG A 194 23.78 4.22 -4.83
N ASP A 195 23.66 3.22 -3.93
CA ASP A 195 23.37 3.43 -2.50
C ASP A 195 24.67 3.51 -1.67
#